data_271afc2558bd73778ef79500bb7eea09
#
_entry.id   271afc2558bd73778ef79500bb7eea09
#
_cell.length_a   1.000
_cell.length_b   1.000
_cell.length_c   1.000
_cell.angle_alpha   90.00
_cell.angle_beta   90.00
_cell.angle_gamma   90.00
#
_symmetry.space_group_name_H-M   'P 1'
#
loop_
_entity.id
_entity.type
_entity.pdbx_description
1 polymer ?
#
loop_
_entity_poly.entity_id
_entity_poly.type
_entity_poly.pdbx_seq_one_letter_code
_entity_poly.pdbx_strand_id
1 'polypeptide(L)'
;YAGEGTVRSAKLKHNGEEVDLCLCRTKAHFSQEGSTRILTLDPVDIEFYDLTVKLQTIVSFEEGSSAIKIERKILEMSDPNAEVELNEYIVACYGTTEYSEDMLGITLSTKKGDEVETLDYEYKCREMEKAEADEVRAVIPQIETAVSMNTNAEGAVGYVKEGYAFSPMFTLGYNSKIKDKEVVATWLKLEKAN
;
A
#
# COMPACT_ATOMS: atom_id res chain seq x y z
N TYR A 1 17.50 6.70 4.54
CA TYR A 1 16.29 6.87 5.34
C TYR A 1 15.14 7.05 4.37
N ALA A 2 14.21 6.08 4.34
CA ALA A 2 13.03 6.22 3.51
C ALA A 2 12.19 7.36 4.07
N GLY A 3 11.86 8.31 3.23
CA GLY A 3 10.99 9.39 3.60
C GLY A 3 9.66 8.86 4.13
N GLU A 4 9.11 9.57 5.04
CA GLU A 4 7.81 9.32 5.65
C GLU A 4 6.74 9.15 4.57
N GLY A 5 5.90 8.12 4.69
CA GLY A 5 4.74 7.94 3.83
C GLY A 5 5.00 7.45 2.41
N THR A 6 6.14 6.86 2.12
CA THR A 6 6.38 6.24 0.81
C THR A 6 5.79 4.83 0.75
N VAL A 7 5.12 4.50 -0.36
CA VAL A 7 4.83 3.11 -0.70
C VAL A 7 6.16 2.38 -0.80
N ARG A 8 6.45 1.56 0.18
CA ARG A 8 7.77 0.97 0.33
C ARG A 8 7.88 -0.38 -0.34
N SER A 9 6.76 -1.05 -0.54
CA SER A 9 6.74 -2.33 -1.21
C SER A 9 5.37 -2.64 -1.78
N ALA A 10 5.40 -3.30 -2.93
CA ALA A 10 4.31 -4.08 -3.45
C ALA A 10 4.90 -5.42 -3.83
N LYS A 11 4.27 -6.51 -3.41
CA LYS A 11 4.74 -7.85 -3.64
C LYS A 11 3.69 -8.66 -4.39
N LEU A 12 4.13 -9.41 -5.38
CA LEU A 12 3.31 -10.47 -5.96
C LEU A 12 3.74 -11.82 -5.38
N LYS A 13 2.74 -12.65 -5.05
CA LYS A 13 2.95 -14.00 -4.54
C LYS A 13 2.16 -15.00 -5.36
N HIS A 14 2.77 -16.14 -5.62
CA HIS A 14 2.16 -17.28 -6.28
C HIS A 14 2.78 -18.57 -5.77
N ASN A 15 1.95 -19.52 -5.34
CA ASN A 15 2.37 -20.86 -4.89
C ASN A 15 3.56 -20.86 -3.90
N GLY A 16 3.60 -19.87 -2.99
CA GLY A 16 4.66 -19.74 -1.97
C GLY A 16 5.92 -18.99 -2.43
N GLU A 17 6.00 -18.61 -3.69
CA GLU A 17 7.03 -17.70 -4.20
C GLU A 17 6.58 -16.23 -4.04
N GLU A 18 7.54 -15.35 -3.83
CA GLU A 18 7.29 -13.92 -3.63
C GLU A 18 8.28 -13.10 -4.46
N VAL A 19 7.78 -12.13 -5.20
CA VAL A 19 8.58 -11.15 -5.95
C VAL A 19 8.25 -9.74 -5.47
N ASP A 20 9.26 -9.00 -5.03
CA ASP A 20 9.14 -7.60 -4.64
C ASP A 20 9.18 -6.71 -5.89
N LEU A 21 8.06 -6.04 -6.18
CA LEU A 21 7.92 -5.17 -7.34
C LEU A 21 8.83 -3.94 -7.29
N CYS A 22 9.25 -3.51 -6.10
CA CYS A 22 10.19 -2.40 -5.95
C CYS A 22 11.60 -2.73 -6.42
N LEU A 23 11.93 -4.00 -6.58
CA LEU A 23 13.21 -4.47 -7.11
C LEU A 23 13.20 -4.66 -8.63
N CYS A 24 12.04 -4.63 -9.27
CA CYS A 24 11.90 -4.75 -10.71
C CYS A 24 12.40 -3.48 -11.40
N ARG A 25 13.43 -3.61 -12.21
CA ARG A 25 13.97 -2.49 -12.97
C ARG A 25 13.19 -2.29 -14.27
N THR A 26 12.72 -1.06 -14.49
CA THR A 26 11.99 -0.71 -15.70
C THR A 26 12.21 0.77 -16.06
N LYS A 27 11.82 1.18 -17.24
CA LYS A 27 11.82 2.59 -17.64
C LYS A 27 10.54 3.26 -17.15
N ALA A 28 10.64 4.55 -16.87
CA ALA A 28 9.51 5.36 -16.44
C ALA A 28 9.26 6.48 -17.45
N HIS A 29 8.00 6.72 -17.77
CA HIS A 29 7.53 7.77 -18.67
C HIS A 29 6.61 8.71 -17.88
N PHE A 30 6.92 9.99 -17.95
CA PHE A 30 6.12 11.02 -17.32
C PHE A 30 5.22 11.69 -18.37
N SER A 31 3.95 11.86 -18.03
CA SER A 31 2.98 12.60 -18.84
C SER A 31 2.08 13.46 -17.96
N GLN A 32 1.33 14.33 -18.59
CA GLN A 32 0.35 15.19 -17.94
C GLN A 32 -0.91 15.25 -18.78
N GLU A 33 -2.05 15.07 -18.14
CA GLU A 33 -3.37 15.18 -18.74
C GLU A 33 -4.21 16.17 -17.91
N GLY A 34 -4.34 17.41 -18.39
CA GLY A 34 -4.97 18.47 -17.62
C GLY A 34 -4.23 18.76 -16.32
N SER A 35 -4.91 18.63 -15.19
CA SER A 35 -4.37 18.74 -13.83
C SER A 35 -3.72 17.46 -13.31
N THR A 36 -3.86 16.34 -14.01
CA THR A 36 -3.35 15.03 -13.57
C THR A 36 -1.93 14.82 -14.06
N ARG A 37 -1.03 14.47 -13.14
CA ARG A 37 0.34 14.04 -13.39
C ARG A 37 0.38 12.52 -13.38
N ILE A 38 1.01 11.92 -14.39
CA ILE A 38 1.03 10.48 -14.60
C ILE A 38 2.45 10.00 -14.77
N LEU A 39 2.85 9.00 -14.00
CA LEU A 39 4.08 8.25 -14.17
C LEU A 39 3.71 6.82 -14.57
N THR A 40 4.03 6.46 -15.81
CA THR A 40 3.82 5.11 -16.34
C THR A 40 5.16 4.37 -16.36
N LEU A 41 5.21 3.22 -15.71
CA LEU A 41 6.33 2.30 -15.80
C LEU A 41 6.13 1.36 -17.00
N ASP A 42 7.20 1.08 -17.75
CA ASP A 42 7.15 0.07 -18.79
C ASP A 42 6.78 -1.29 -18.16
N PRO A 43 6.03 -2.14 -18.89
CA PRO A 43 5.69 -3.46 -18.40
C PRO A 43 6.93 -4.28 -18.03
N VAL A 44 6.81 -5.07 -16.98
CA VAL A 44 7.81 -6.05 -16.55
C VAL A 44 7.23 -7.44 -16.59
N ASP A 45 8.03 -8.41 -16.99
CA ASP A 45 7.71 -9.83 -16.88
C ASP A 45 8.21 -10.32 -15.52
N ILE A 46 7.31 -10.89 -14.73
CA ILE A 46 7.56 -11.46 -13.41
C ILE A 46 7.44 -12.95 -13.54
N GLU A 47 8.53 -13.65 -13.26
CA GLU A 47 8.63 -15.09 -13.41
C GLU A 47 8.49 -15.78 -12.06
N PHE A 48 7.50 -16.66 -11.95
CA PHE A 48 7.36 -17.69 -10.94
C PHE A 48 7.71 -19.04 -11.58
N TYR A 49 7.88 -20.08 -10.77
CA TYR A 49 8.26 -21.40 -11.26
C TYR A 49 7.31 -21.94 -12.34
N ASP A 50 6.01 -21.71 -12.19
CA ASP A 50 4.95 -22.25 -13.06
C ASP A 50 4.08 -21.15 -13.72
N LEU A 51 4.40 -19.89 -13.51
CA LEU A 51 3.60 -18.77 -14.02
C LEU A 51 4.48 -17.58 -14.39
N THR A 52 4.25 -17.00 -15.56
CA THR A 52 4.79 -15.69 -15.94
C THR A 52 3.68 -14.67 -15.94
N VAL A 53 3.91 -13.51 -15.30
CA VAL A 53 2.96 -12.41 -15.18
C VAL A 53 3.57 -11.17 -15.79
N LYS A 54 2.94 -10.60 -16.82
CA LYS A 54 3.30 -9.28 -17.36
C LYS A 54 2.50 -8.19 -16.63
N LEU A 55 3.20 -7.38 -15.87
CA LEU A 55 2.61 -6.33 -15.04
C LEU A 55 3.07 -4.95 -15.46
N GLN A 56 2.13 -4.00 -15.52
CA GLN A 56 2.38 -2.57 -15.66
C GLN A 56 1.95 -1.81 -14.42
N THR A 57 2.75 -0.83 -14.00
CA THR A 57 2.41 0.09 -12.91
C THR A 57 2.20 1.50 -13.46
N ILE A 58 1.13 2.14 -12.99
CA ILE A 58 0.83 3.54 -13.29
C ILE A 58 0.60 4.26 -11.97
N VAL A 59 1.30 5.36 -11.76
CA VAL A 59 1.11 6.23 -10.60
C VAL A 59 0.58 7.56 -11.08
N SER A 60 -0.50 8.03 -10.49
CA SER A 60 -1.09 9.31 -10.84
C SER A 60 -1.50 10.11 -9.62
N PHE A 61 -1.45 11.42 -9.75
CA PHE A 61 -2.00 12.36 -8.77
C PHE A 61 -2.57 13.58 -9.47
N GLU A 62 -3.60 14.13 -8.91
CA GLU A 62 -4.25 15.33 -9.39
C GLU A 62 -3.74 16.55 -8.62
N GLU A 63 -3.47 17.64 -9.30
CA GLU A 63 -3.04 18.89 -8.67
C GLU A 63 -4.10 19.39 -7.69
N GLY A 64 -3.68 19.68 -6.46
CA GLY A 64 -4.57 20.05 -5.36
C GLY A 64 -5.18 18.86 -4.60
N SER A 65 -4.97 17.62 -5.06
CA SER A 65 -5.36 16.42 -4.31
C SER A 65 -4.32 16.03 -3.27
N SER A 66 -4.77 15.52 -2.13
CA SER A 66 -3.91 14.87 -1.13
C SER A 66 -3.73 13.36 -1.39
N ALA A 67 -4.25 12.84 -2.50
CA ALA A 67 -4.23 11.43 -2.83
C ALA A 67 -3.30 11.12 -4.00
N ILE A 68 -2.56 10.03 -3.86
CA ILE A 68 -1.80 9.38 -4.94
C ILE A 68 -2.53 8.09 -5.29
N LYS A 69 -2.82 7.88 -6.57
CA LYS A 69 -3.39 6.63 -7.08
C LYS A 69 -2.29 5.78 -7.68
N ILE A 70 -2.25 4.52 -7.32
CA ILE A 70 -1.33 3.51 -7.85
C ILE A 70 -2.17 2.42 -8.49
N GLU A 71 -1.96 2.17 -9.78
CA GLU A 71 -2.64 1.12 -10.53
C GLU A 71 -1.64 0.01 -10.86
N ARG A 72 -1.99 -1.22 -10.51
CA ARG A 72 -1.30 -2.44 -10.92
C ARG A 72 -2.17 -3.14 -11.96
N LYS A 73 -1.68 -3.18 -13.18
CA LYS A 73 -2.40 -3.74 -14.31
C LYS A 73 -1.70 -5.02 -14.76
N ILE A 74 -2.39 -6.14 -14.66
CA ILE A 74 -1.96 -7.37 -15.29
C ILE A 74 -2.30 -7.28 -16.79
N LEU A 75 -1.28 -7.29 -17.63
CA LEU A 75 -1.45 -7.26 -19.08
C LEU A 75 -1.67 -8.65 -19.64
N GLU A 76 -1.00 -9.65 -19.05
CA GLU A 76 -1.04 -11.03 -19.49
C GLU A 76 -0.51 -11.95 -18.39
N MET A 77 -1.13 -13.11 -18.24
CA MET A 77 -0.60 -14.25 -17.50
C MET A 77 -0.41 -15.44 -18.46
N SER A 78 0.65 -16.21 -18.28
CA SER A 78 0.90 -17.42 -19.09
C SER A 78 -0.18 -18.49 -18.88
N ASP A 79 -0.84 -18.52 -17.73
CA ASP A 79 -2.09 -19.22 -17.47
C ASP A 79 -3.19 -18.19 -17.16
N PRO A 80 -4.15 -17.96 -18.07
CA PRO A 80 -5.23 -16.98 -17.86
C PRO A 80 -6.21 -17.35 -16.73
N ASN A 81 -6.17 -18.59 -16.24
CA ASN A 81 -7.00 -19.03 -15.11
C ASN A 81 -6.28 -18.91 -13.77
N ALA A 82 -5.00 -18.60 -13.80
CA ALA A 82 -4.24 -18.37 -12.58
C ALA A 82 -4.67 -17.10 -11.85
N GLU A 83 -4.40 -17.08 -10.57
CA GLU A 83 -4.60 -15.96 -9.68
C GLU A 83 -3.31 -15.73 -8.88
N VAL A 84 -2.89 -14.49 -8.75
CA VAL A 84 -1.76 -14.10 -7.91
C VAL A 84 -2.23 -13.22 -6.76
N GLU A 85 -1.56 -13.31 -5.64
CA GLU A 85 -1.78 -12.42 -4.50
C GLU A 85 -0.94 -11.16 -4.66
N LEU A 86 -1.59 -10.00 -4.61
CA LEU A 86 -0.96 -8.70 -4.54
C LEU A 86 -0.99 -8.21 -3.09
N ASN A 87 0.17 -8.07 -2.48
CA ASN A 87 0.33 -7.40 -1.20
C ASN A 87 0.89 -6.00 -1.46
N GLU A 88 0.10 -4.97 -1.22
CA GLU A 88 0.48 -3.57 -1.39
C GLU A 88 0.41 -2.83 -0.07
N TYR A 89 1.52 -2.19 0.34
CA TYR A 89 1.58 -1.55 1.64
C TYR A 89 2.53 -0.36 1.68
N ILE A 90 2.27 0.52 2.64
CA ILE A 90 3.20 1.56 3.07
C ILE A 90 3.76 1.20 4.44
N VAL A 91 5.01 1.58 4.65
CA VAL A 91 5.63 1.62 5.97
C VAL A 91 5.95 3.07 6.25
N ALA A 92 5.38 3.60 7.32
CA ALA A 92 5.71 4.92 7.80
C ALA A 92 6.60 4.79 9.04
N CYS A 93 7.69 5.57 9.03
CA CYS A 93 8.55 5.75 10.19
C CYS A 93 8.37 7.19 10.67
N TYR A 94 8.02 7.37 11.91
CA TYR A 94 8.06 8.69 12.53
C TYR A 94 9.47 8.92 13.07
N GLY A 95 10.15 9.89 12.47
CA GLY A 95 11.60 10.04 12.53
C GLY A 95 12.18 10.60 13.82
N THR A 96 12.00 9.97 14.98
CA THR A 96 12.86 10.27 16.12
C THR A 96 13.65 9.03 16.54
N THR A 97 14.90 9.23 16.86
CA THR A 97 15.80 8.17 17.36
C THR A 97 15.61 7.89 18.84
N GLU A 98 14.71 8.61 19.51
CA GLU A 98 14.44 8.45 20.93
C GLU A 98 13.02 7.94 21.15
N TYR A 99 12.91 6.88 21.95
CA TYR A 99 11.65 6.43 22.54
C TYR A 99 11.16 7.54 23.48
N SER A 100 10.31 8.42 23.01
CA SER A 100 9.67 9.37 23.89
C SER A 100 8.21 8.93 24.12
N GLU A 101 7.72 9.16 25.33
CA GLU A 101 6.30 8.98 25.67
C GLU A 101 5.38 9.83 24.76
N ASP A 102 5.92 10.87 24.13
CA ASP A 102 5.24 11.75 23.20
C ASP A 102 4.78 11.05 21.90
N MET A 103 5.23 9.81 21.66
CA MET A 103 4.82 8.98 20.52
C MET A 103 3.64 8.08 20.83
N LEU A 104 3.22 8.03 22.07
CA LEU A 104 2.03 7.32 22.53
C LEU A 104 0.79 8.11 22.11
N GLY A 105 0.26 7.88 21.00
CA GLY A 105 -0.93 8.61 20.51
C GLY A 105 -1.22 8.29 19.06
N ILE A 106 -0.32 7.54 18.42
CA ILE A 106 -0.57 7.02 17.09
C ILE A 106 -1.67 5.96 17.20
N THR A 107 -2.74 6.15 16.46
CA THR A 107 -3.84 5.20 16.39
C THR A 107 -3.91 4.62 15.00
N LEU A 108 -3.89 3.30 14.90
CA LEU A 108 -4.09 2.55 13.68
C LEU A 108 -5.53 2.08 13.62
N SER A 109 -6.14 2.06 12.45
CA SER A 109 -7.52 1.62 12.31
C SER A 109 -7.78 0.92 10.98
N THR A 110 -8.76 0.00 11.02
CA THR A 110 -9.40 -0.57 9.84
C THR A 110 -10.87 -0.20 9.84
N LYS A 111 -11.43 0.08 8.68
CA LYS A 111 -12.83 0.48 8.52
C LYS A 111 -13.52 -0.37 7.47
N LYS A 112 -14.78 -0.78 7.75
CA LYS A 112 -15.70 -1.33 6.77
C LYS A 112 -17.11 -0.80 7.03
N GLY A 113 -17.67 -0.03 6.09
CA GLY A 113 -18.94 0.68 6.29
C GLY A 113 -18.84 1.62 7.50
N ASP A 114 -19.70 1.42 8.48
CA ASP A 114 -19.71 2.19 9.73
C ASP A 114 -18.87 1.55 10.85
N GLU A 115 -18.36 0.33 10.65
CA GLU A 115 -17.53 -0.35 11.61
C GLU A 115 -16.09 0.12 11.54
N VAL A 116 -15.55 0.59 12.65
CA VAL A 116 -14.16 1.00 12.81
C VAL A 116 -13.55 0.21 13.96
N GLU A 117 -12.45 -0.47 13.67
CA GLU A 117 -11.62 -1.11 14.70
C GLU A 117 -10.33 -0.32 14.84
N THR A 118 -9.89 -0.10 16.07
CA THR A 118 -8.73 0.72 16.39
C THR A 118 -7.69 -0.05 17.18
N LEU A 119 -6.43 0.29 16.95
CA LEU A 119 -5.26 -0.23 17.64
C LEU A 119 -4.37 0.95 18.05
N ASP A 120 -4.34 1.27 19.35
CA ASP A 120 -3.40 2.25 19.87
C ASP A 120 -1.98 1.70 19.79
N TYR A 121 -1.06 2.48 19.30
CA TYR A 121 0.32 2.06 19.06
C TYR A 121 1.08 1.87 20.39
N GLU A 122 1.54 0.66 20.68
CA GLU A 122 2.21 0.29 21.93
C GLU A 122 3.57 -0.43 21.73
N TYR A 123 4.14 -0.40 20.53
CA TYR A 123 5.41 -1.10 20.19
C TYR A 123 5.40 -2.62 20.41
N LYS A 124 4.23 -3.26 20.30
CA LYS A 124 4.06 -4.69 20.59
C LYS A 124 4.03 -5.59 19.35
N CYS A 125 4.30 -5.05 18.17
CA CYS A 125 4.22 -5.77 16.89
C CYS A 125 2.83 -6.42 16.64
N ARG A 126 1.78 -5.82 17.17
CA ARG A 126 0.41 -6.31 16.95
C ARG A 126 -0.01 -6.01 15.52
N GLU A 127 -0.88 -6.85 15.02
CA GLU A 127 -1.49 -6.73 13.70
C GLU A 127 -3.00 -6.86 13.82
N MET A 128 -3.71 -6.12 13.02
CA MET A 128 -5.17 -6.16 12.94
C MET A 128 -5.57 -6.22 11.47
N GLU A 129 -6.37 -7.20 11.13
CA GLU A 129 -6.86 -7.44 9.77
C GLU A 129 -8.38 -7.30 9.72
N LYS A 130 -8.89 -6.81 8.60
CA LYS A 130 -10.32 -6.74 8.32
C LYS A 130 -10.61 -7.10 6.89
N ALA A 131 -11.43 -8.14 6.69
CA ALA A 131 -11.88 -8.55 5.38
C ALA A 131 -12.70 -7.44 4.70
N GLU A 132 -12.44 -7.22 3.42
CA GLU A 132 -13.13 -6.20 2.61
C GLU A 132 -13.09 -4.81 3.25
N ALA A 133 -11.97 -4.46 3.88
CA ALA A 133 -11.83 -3.15 4.47
C ALA A 133 -11.92 -2.04 3.42
N ASP A 134 -12.76 -1.04 3.68
CA ASP A 134 -12.89 0.14 2.83
C ASP A 134 -11.71 1.09 2.99
N GLU A 135 -11.12 1.13 4.20
CA GLU A 135 -9.98 1.98 4.53
C GLU A 135 -9.12 1.34 5.62
N VAL A 136 -7.81 1.48 5.49
CA VAL A 136 -6.84 1.33 6.56
C VAL A 136 -6.18 2.67 6.83
N ARG A 137 -6.00 3.04 8.11
CA ARG A 137 -5.61 4.40 8.48
C ARG A 137 -4.69 4.44 9.68
N ALA A 138 -3.79 5.42 9.68
CA ALA A 138 -3.01 5.82 10.84
C ALA A 138 -3.23 7.31 11.13
N VAL A 139 -3.45 7.65 12.38
CA VAL A 139 -3.50 9.03 12.86
C VAL A 139 -2.24 9.29 13.69
N ILE A 140 -1.52 10.34 13.34
CA ILE A 140 -0.26 10.76 13.97
C ILE A 140 -0.47 12.15 14.58
N PRO A 141 -0.92 12.22 15.84
CA PRO A 141 -1.29 13.50 16.47
C PRO A 141 -0.15 14.51 16.53
N GLN A 142 1.07 14.05 16.71
CA GLN A 142 2.27 14.88 16.87
C GLN A 142 2.55 15.79 15.67
N ILE A 143 2.09 15.39 14.50
CA ILE A 143 2.21 16.18 13.26
C ILE A 143 0.85 16.54 12.68
N GLU A 144 -0.21 16.37 13.45
CA GLU A 144 -1.60 16.66 13.03
C GLU A 144 -1.94 16.01 11.67
N THR A 145 -1.45 14.81 11.41
CA THR A 145 -1.58 14.15 10.11
C THR A 145 -2.20 12.77 10.24
N ALA A 146 -3.03 12.43 9.28
CA ALA A 146 -3.51 11.08 9.06
C ALA A 146 -3.04 10.59 7.70
N VAL A 147 -2.66 9.32 7.65
CA VAL A 147 -2.31 8.58 6.43
C VAL A 147 -3.35 7.50 6.26
N SER A 148 -3.94 7.38 5.08
CA SER A 148 -4.87 6.30 4.80
C SER A 148 -4.60 5.64 3.44
N MET A 149 -5.00 4.38 3.36
CA MET A 149 -5.05 3.63 2.10
C MET A 149 -6.44 3.05 1.90
N ASN A 150 -6.86 3.01 0.65
CA ASN A 150 -8.03 2.26 0.20
C ASN A 150 -7.74 1.60 -1.16
N THR A 151 -8.51 0.58 -1.51
CA THR A 151 -8.35 -0.16 -2.76
C THR A 151 -9.71 -0.47 -3.38
N ASN A 152 -9.73 -0.66 -4.71
CA ASN A 152 -10.90 -1.15 -5.42
C ASN A 152 -10.89 -2.67 -5.62
N ALA A 153 -9.89 -3.37 -5.09
CA ALA A 153 -9.80 -4.82 -5.25
C ALA A 153 -10.93 -5.52 -4.48
N GLU A 154 -11.72 -6.30 -5.19
CA GLU A 154 -12.80 -7.10 -4.58
C GLU A 154 -12.21 -8.13 -3.62
N GLY A 155 -12.82 -8.27 -2.45
CA GLY A 155 -12.39 -9.24 -1.44
C GLY A 155 -11.05 -8.92 -0.76
N ALA A 156 -10.51 -7.73 -0.96
CA ALA A 156 -9.25 -7.34 -0.36
C ALA A 156 -9.31 -7.34 1.17
N VAL A 157 -8.27 -7.88 1.80
CA VAL A 157 -8.08 -7.82 3.26
C VAL A 157 -7.18 -6.64 3.59
N GLY A 158 -7.75 -5.63 4.26
CA GLY A 158 -6.99 -4.51 4.80
C GLY A 158 -6.34 -4.89 6.12
N TYR A 159 -5.13 -4.42 6.33
CA TYR A 159 -4.42 -4.64 7.59
C TYR A 159 -3.64 -3.43 8.05
N VAL A 160 -3.51 -3.32 9.36
CA VAL A 160 -2.63 -2.39 10.04
C VAL A 160 -1.72 -3.14 10.99
N LYS A 161 -0.46 -2.72 11.09
CA LYS A 161 0.52 -3.42 11.90
C LYS A 161 1.46 -2.44 12.58
N GLU A 162 1.69 -2.67 13.86
CA GLU A 162 2.76 -2.03 14.60
C GLU A 162 4.11 -2.61 14.17
N GLY A 163 5.08 -1.75 13.91
CA GLY A 163 6.46 -2.17 13.71
C GLY A 163 7.19 -2.28 15.04
N TYR A 164 8.25 -3.08 15.02
CA TYR A 164 9.21 -3.16 16.09
C TYR A 164 10.51 -2.53 15.62
N ALA A 165 11.16 -1.78 16.41
CA ALA A 165 12.59 -1.47 16.50
C ALA A 165 12.83 -0.01 16.94
N PHE A 166 14.00 0.47 16.77
CA PHE A 166 14.59 1.73 17.25
C PHE A 166 13.86 3.04 16.83
N SER A 167 12.77 2.94 16.10
CA SER A 167 11.86 4.05 15.80
C SER A 167 10.42 3.53 15.62
N PRO A 168 9.40 4.34 15.96
CA PRO A 168 8.02 3.96 15.74
C PRO A 168 7.77 3.77 14.24
N MET A 169 7.43 2.56 13.90
CA MET A 169 7.05 2.17 12.55
C MET A 169 5.65 1.58 12.58
N PHE A 170 4.88 1.87 11.58
CA PHE A 170 3.64 1.15 11.33
C PHE A 170 3.52 0.81 9.85
N THR A 171 2.74 -0.20 9.56
CA THR A 171 2.41 -0.62 8.21
C THR A 171 0.91 -0.52 8.02
N LEU A 172 0.50 0.06 6.90
CA LEU A 172 -0.87 0.01 6.39
C LEU A 172 -0.82 -0.73 5.06
N GLY A 173 -1.74 -1.65 4.83
CA GLY A 173 -1.71 -2.40 3.58
C GLY A 173 -2.97 -3.17 3.26
N TYR A 174 -2.94 -3.76 2.07
CA TYR A 174 -3.96 -4.65 1.54
C TYR A 174 -3.33 -5.91 0.96
N ASN A 175 -3.95 -7.04 1.27
CA ASN A 175 -3.77 -8.28 0.53
C ASN A 175 -4.99 -8.45 -0.39
N SER A 176 -4.76 -8.57 -1.67
CA SER A 176 -5.79 -8.77 -2.68
C SER A 176 -5.37 -9.85 -3.67
N LYS A 177 -6.36 -10.41 -4.34
CA LYS A 177 -6.14 -11.34 -5.46
C LYS A 177 -6.33 -10.58 -6.76
N ILE A 178 -5.50 -10.89 -7.74
CA ILE A 178 -5.57 -10.28 -9.06
C ILE A 178 -5.42 -11.34 -10.14
N LYS A 179 -6.24 -11.25 -11.18
CA LYS A 179 -6.31 -12.19 -12.31
C LYS A 179 -5.77 -11.58 -13.59
N ASP A 180 -5.70 -12.42 -14.61
CA ASP A 180 -5.31 -12.00 -15.95
C ASP A 180 -6.18 -10.81 -16.42
N LYS A 181 -5.53 -9.77 -16.99
CA LYS A 181 -6.15 -8.55 -17.52
C LYS A 181 -6.92 -7.68 -16.51
N GLU A 182 -6.80 -7.97 -15.24
CA GLU A 182 -7.37 -7.12 -14.19
C GLU A 182 -6.48 -5.92 -13.84
N VAL A 183 -7.12 -4.91 -13.26
CA VAL A 183 -6.47 -3.70 -12.74
C VAL A 183 -6.91 -3.51 -11.29
N VAL A 184 -5.93 -3.49 -10.41
CA VAL A 184 -6.12 -3.08 -9.02
C VAL A 184 -5.59 -1.66 -8.85
N ALA A 185 -6.41 -0.80 -8.29
CA ALA A 185 -6.04 0.56 -7.93
C ALA A 185 -6.05 0.72 -6.40
N THR A 186 -4.99 1.31 -5.90
CA THR A 186 -4.83 1.68 -4.50
C THR A 186 -4.64 3.19 -4.40
N TRP A 187 -5.32 3.83 -3.47
CA TRP A 187 -5.16 5.24 -3.17
C TRP A 187 -4.46 5.40 -1.83
N LEU A 188 -3.39 6.18 -1.84
CA LEU A 188 -2.71 6.65 -0.65
C LEU A 188 -3.07 8.11 -0.43
N LYS A 189 -3.56 8.45 0.76
CA LYS A 189 -3.95 9.82 1.11
C LYS A 189 -3.20 10.32 2.33
N LEU A 190 -2.85 11.61 2.28
CA LEU A 190 -2.35 12.37 3.42
C LEU A 190 -3.38 13.45 3.75
N GLU A 191 -3.87 13.45 4.97
CA GLU A 191 -4.94 14.34 5.41
C GLU A 191 -4.55 15.01 6.73
N LYS A 192 -5.12 16.19 6.99
CA LYS A 192 -5.02 16.79 8.31
C LYS A 192 -5.82 15.93 9.29
N ALA A 193 -5.20 15.51 10.39
CA ALA A 193 -5.93 14.86 11.49
C ALA A 193 -6.80 15.90 12.19
N ASN A 194 -8.10 15.65 12.26
CA ASN A 194 -9.06 16.43 13.03
C ASN A 194 -9.21 15.80 14.41
#